data_7f451f2b874a357e8430e427c9d6dc23
#
_entry.id   7f451f2b874a357e8430e427c9d6dc23
#
_cell.length_a   1.000
_cell.length_b   1.000
_cell.length_c   1.000
_cell.angle_alpha   90.00
_cell.angle_beta   90.00
_cell.angle_gamma   90.00
#
_symmetry.space_group_name_H-M   'P 1'
#
loop_
_entity.id
_entity.type
_entity.pdbx_description
1 polymer ?
#
loop_
_entity_poly.entity_id
_entity_poly.type
_entity_poly.pdbx_seq_one_letter_code
_entity_poly.pdbx_strand_id
1 'polypeptide(L)'
;MKLEEKYMAVLNEVPNFVTDLTANAGQRTYKYLNLSTILKTIKPIFAKYDLAFRQVVRMGAVGDKVSYGTVETIIFDAEKTLNVGDYPFVVVPDPQAIGSAVTYARRYSLYAALGIFPDKDDDGAAMRDYSTPQQPRKATAQEVNDLNDMAQAAGTNLGFYVNALASQFGHEVRRPQDLTEHDVMLLRQAISKGGNK
;
A
#
# COMPACT_ATOMS: atom_id res chain seq x y z
N MET A 1 13.57 36.74 8.95
CA MET A 1 13.41 35.48 9.73
C MET A 1 14.18 34.37 9.02
N LYS A 2 14.85 33.51 9.77
CA LYS A 2 15.46 32.29 9.23
C LYS A 2 14.37 31.29 8.80
N LEU A 3 14.69 30.36 7.92
CA LEU A 3 13.74 29.37 7.43
C LEU A 3 13.09 28.56 8.57
N GLU A 4 13.89 28.17 9.57
CA GLU A 4 13.43 27.42 10.74
C GLU A 4 12.44 28.24 11.60
N GLU A 5 12.67 29.56 11.74
CA GLU A 5 11.78 30.46 12.48
C GLU A 5 10.44 30.64 11.75
N LYS A 6 10.49 30.78 10.41
CA LYS A 6 9.30 30.83 9.56
C LYS A 6 8.51 29.54 9.67
N TYR A 7 9.20 28.39 9.65
CA TYR A 7 8.55 27.07 9.76
C TYR A 7 7.89 26.87 11.13
N MET A 8 8.55 27.27 12.22
CA MET A 8 7.95 27.28 13.55
C MET A 8 6.67 28.15 13.60
N ALA A 9 6.68 29.28 12.93
CA ALA A 9 5.48 30.13 12.86
C ALA A 9 4.34 29.46 12.11
N VAL A 10 4.64 28.76 11.01
CA VAL A 10 3.66 27.91 10.30
C VAL A 10 3.09 26.83 11.22
N LEU A 11 3.93 26.08 11.92
CA LEU A 11 3.49 25.02 12.83
C LEU A 11 2.54 25.52 13.92
N ASN A 12 2.80 26.73 14.44
CA ASN A 12 1.94 27.33 15.46
C ASN A 12 0.60 27.84 14.91
N GLU A 13 0.49 28.06 13.59
CA GLU A 13 -0.73 28.57 12.96
C GLU A 13 -1.58 27.45 12.30
N VAL A 14 -0.98 26.27 12.05
CA VAL A 14 -1.72 25.13 11.50
C VAL A 14 -2.85 24.75 12.45
N PRO A 15 -4.11 24.79 11.98
CA PRO A 15 -5.26 24.50 12.84
C PRO A 15 -5.38 23.00 13.13
N ASN A 16 -6.16 22.69 14.17
CA ASN A 16 -6.65 21.33 14.35
C ASN A 16 -7.63 20.99 13.23
N PHE A 17 -7.46 19.83 12.64
CA PHE A 17 -8.32 19.35 11.56
C PHE A 17 -9.36 18.36 12.09
N VAL A 18 -10.55 18.44 11.48
CA VAL A 18 -11.60 17.43 11.68
C VAL A 18 -11.69 16.58 10.42
N THR A 19 -11.88 15.28 10.60
CA THR A 19 -12.08 14.36 9.47
C THR A 19 -13.31 14.75 8.66
N ASP A 20 -13.17 14.89 7.35
CA ASP A 20 -14.19 15.44 6.45
C ASP A 20 -14.72 14.43 5.43
N LEU A 21 -14.12 13.27 5.33
CA LEU A 21 -14.54 12.21 4.42
C LEU A 21 -14.71 10.88 5.13
N THR A 22 -15.53 10.05 4.50
CA THR A 22 -15.79 8.67 4.92
C THR A 22 -15.45 7.74 3.77
N ALA A 23 -14.70 6.68 4.04
CA ALA A 23 -14.40 5.63 3.09
C ALA A 23 -14.83 4.27 3.63
N ASN A 24 -15.06 3.34 2.71
CA ASN A 24 -15.39 1.96 3.03
C ASN A 24 -14.22 1.05 2.63
N ALA A 25 -13.77 0.22 3.56
CA ALA A 25 -12.79 -0.84 3.32
C ALA A 25 -13.45 -2.18 3.68
N GLY A 26 -13.95 -2.88 2.68
CA GLY A 26 -14.77 -4.09 2.87
C GLY A 26 -16.03 -3.78 3.67
N GLN A 27 -16.18 -4.40 4.85
CA GLN A 27 -17.33 -4.19 5.75
C GLN A 27 -17.13 -3.04 6.76
N ARG A 28 -15.99 -2.36 6.73
CA ARG A 28 -15.66 -1.29 7.67
C ARG A 28 -15.77 0.07 7.01
N THR A 29 -16.28 1.02 7.78
CA THR A 29 -16.36 2.42 7.40
C THR A 29 -15.42 3.20 8.31
N TYR A 30 -14.54 4.02 7.71
CA TYR A 30 -13.61 4.87 8.45
C TYR A 30 -13.66 6.31 7.96
N LYS A 31 -13.34 7.23 8.87
CA LYS A 31 -13.28 8.66 8.57
C LYS A 31 -11.84 9.08 8.40
N TYR A 32 -11.59 9.98 7.47
CA TYR A 32 -10.26 10.52 7.23
C TYR A 32 -10.32 11.98 6.77
N LEU A 33 -9.21 12.68 6.93
CA LEU A 33 -9.05 14.03 6.45
C LEU A 33 -8.56 14.03 4.99
N ASN A 34 -9.28 14.72 4.12
CA ASN A 34 -8.95 14.78 2.70
C ASN A 34 -7.65 15.57 2.47
N LEU A 35 -6.75 15.03 1.65
CA LEU A 35 -5.53 15.72 1.23
C LEU A 35 -5.81 17.10 0.61
N SER A 36 -6.90 17.24 -0.15
CA SER A 36 -7.30 18.53 -0.74
C SER A 36 -7.63 19.57 0.34
N THR A 37 -8.30 19.16 1.41
CA THR A 37 -8.63 20.04 2.55
C THR A 37 -7.36 20.51 3.26
N ILE A 38 -6.42 19.59 3.51
CA ILE A 38 -5.12 19.95 4.09
C ILE A 38 -4.42 20.99 3.22
N LEU A 39 -4.28 20.70 1.93
CA LEU A 39 -3.56 21.57 1.00
C LEU A 39 -4.19 22.96 0.87
N LYS A 40 -5.54 23.05 0.85
CA LYS A 40 -6.26 24.33 0.80
C LYS A 40 -6.03 25.17 2.07
N THR A 41 -5.94 24.52 3.21
CA THR A 41 -5.76 25.19 4.51
C THR A 41 -4.32 25.64 4.70
N ILE A 42 -3.32 24.77 4.42
CA ILE A 42 -1.93 25.09 4.76
C ILE A 42 -1.25 26.03 3.75
N LYS A 43 -1.61 25.99 2.45
CA LYS A 43 -0.97 26.84 1.44
C LYS A 43 -1.03 28.34 1.76
N PRO A 44 -2.16 28.93 2.19
CA PRO A 44 -2.21 30.33 2.60
C PRO A 44 -1.31 30.63 3.81
N ILE A 45 -1.23 29.69 4.76
CA ILE A 45 -0.38 29.85 5.96
C ILE A 45 1.09 29.89 5.54
N PHE A 46 1.54 28.96 4.69
CA PHE A 46 2.90 28.97 4.16
C PHE A 46 3.23 30.27 3.42
N ALA A 47 2.33 30.72 2.54
CA ALA A 47 2.50 31.95 1.78
C ALA A 47 2.64 33.20 2.68
N LYS A 48 1.92 33.25 3.80
CA LYS A 48 2.01 34.35 4.78
C LYS A 48 3.42 34.53 5.36
N TYR A 49 4.18 33.43 5.45
CA TYR A 49 5.54 33.43 5.99
C TYR A 49 6.63 33.35 4.89
N ASP A 50 6.29 33.64 3.64
CA ASP A 50 7.20 33.52 2.49
C ASP A 50 7.84 32.11 2.43
N LEU A 51 7.05 31.09 2.70
CA LEU A 51 7.43 29.70 2.58
C LEU A 51 6.60 29.00 1.51
N ALA A 52 7.20 28.01 0.92
CA ALA A 52 6.52 27.03 0.10
C ALA A 52 6.92 25.61 0.50
N PHE A 53 6.15 24.62 0.07
CA PHE A 53 6.51 23.23 0.23
C PHE A 53 6.25 22.45 -1.04
N ARG A 54 6.97 21.36 -1.20
CA ARG A 54 6.74 20.36 -2.24
C ARG A 54 6.86 18.97 -1.65
N GLN A 55 6.17 18.02 -2.27
CA GLN A 55 6.33 16.60 -1.99
C GLN A 55 6.92 15.91 -3.22
N VAL A 56 8.02 15.21 -3.04
CA VAL A 56 8.70 14.44 -4.07
C VAL A 56 8.42 12.98 -3.82
N VAL A 57 7.88 12.31 -4.84
CA VAL A 57 7.66 10.86 -4.80
C VAL A 57 8.85 10.18 -5.47
N ARG A 58 9.50 9.27 -4.76
CA ARG A 58 10.57 8.44 -5.28
C ARG A 58 10.13 6.99 -5.25
N MET A 59 10.53 6.24 -6.26
CA MET A 59 10.33 4.80 -6.35
C MET A 59 11.67 4.10 -6.31
N GLY A 60 11.75 3.01 -5.56
CA GLY A 60 12.92 2.16 -5.46
C GLY A 60 12.52 0.69 -5.52
N ALA A 61 13.49 -0.19 -5.70
CA ALA A 61 13.31 -1.63 -5.63
C ALA A 61 14.27 -2.22 -4.59
N VAL A 62 13.78 -3.20 -3.84
CA VAL A 62 14.59 -4.00 -2.93
C VAL A 62 14.55 -5.44 -3.42
N GLY A 63 15.60 -5.86 -4.14
CA GLY A 63 15.64 -7.16 -4.82
C GLY A 63 14.60 -7.27 -5.94
N ASP A 64 14.35 -8.48 -6.39
CA ASP A 64 13.50 -8.75 -7.56
C ASP A 64 11.99 -8.78 -7.24
N LYS A 65 11.60 -8.66 -5.97
CA LYS A 65 10.22 -8.96 -5.53
C LYS A 65 9.50 -7.85 -4.80
N VAL A 66 10.21 -6.87 -4.26
CA VAL A 66 9.59 -5.79 -3.46
C VAL A 66 10.01 -4.44 -4.00
N SER A 67 9.02 -3.68 -4.42
CA SER A 67 9.19 -2.26 -4.73
C SER A 67 8.65 -1.43 -3.57
N TYR A 68 9.35 -0.37 -3.25
CA TYR A 68 8.90 0.61 -2.27
C TYR A 68 8.93 2.00 -2.86
N GLY A 69 8.15 2.89 -2.30
CA GLY A 69 8.17 4.30 -2.60
C GLY A 69 8.39 5.11 -1.34
N THR A 70 8.81 6.33 -1.52
CA THR A 70 8.97 7.31 -0.45
C THR A 70 8.38 8.64 -0.89
N VAL A 71 7.71 9.34 0.01
CA VAL A 71 7.28 10.72 -0.16
C VAL A 71 8.16 11.60 0.72
N GLU A 72 9.03 12.38 0.11
CA GLU A 72 9.80 13.42 0.80
C GLU A 72 8.95 14.69 0.90
N THR A 73 8.83 15.28 2.08
CA THR A 73 8.24 16.60 2.26
C THR A 73 9.36 17.63 2.48
N ILE A 74 9.45 18.59 1.57
CA ILE A 74 10.49 19.59 1.53
C ILE A 74 9.84 20.97 1.66
N ILE A 75 10.30 21.75 2.63
CA ILE A 75 9.93 23.14 2.83
C ILE A 75 11.07 24.03 2.32
N PHE A 76 10.75 25.15 1.71
CA PHE A 76 11.74 26.04 1.16
C PHE A 76 11.26 27.50 1.11
N ASP A 77 12.22 28.41 1.13
CA ASP A 77 12.06 29.80 0.76
C ASP A 77 12.97 30.15 -0.43
N ALA A 78 13.20 31.43 -0.68
CA ALA A 78 14.05 31.87 -1.78
C ALA A 78 15.54 31.48 -1.64
N GLU A 79 16.01 31.20 -0.41
CA GLU A 79 17.42 31.01 -0.11
C GLU A 79 17.75 29.56 0.26
N LYS A 80 16.84 28.86 0.94
CA LYS A 80 17.11 27.57 1.58
C LYS A 80 16.01 26.55 1.38
N THR A 81 16.40 25.31 1.56
CA THR A 81 15.49 24.15 1.61
C THR A 81 15.72 23.35 2.88
N LEU A 82 14.65 22.78 3.41
CA LEU A 82 14.65 21.88 4.56
C LEU A 82 13.82 20.65 4.24
N ASN A 83 14.43 19.46 4.30
CA ASN A 83 13.67 18.20 4.29
C ASN A 83 13.10 18.00 5.71
N VAL A 84 11.79 17.87 5.82
CA VAL A 84 11.08 17.74 7.09
C VAL A 84 10.55 16.32 7.33
N GLY A 85 10.91 15.39 6.47
CA GLY A 85 10.68 13.97 6.67
C GLY A 85 10.33 13.21 5.40
N ASP A 86 10.55 11.91 5.49
CA ASP A 86 10.30 10.94 4.44
C ASP A 86 9.27 9.92 4.93
N TYR A 87 8.24 9.68 4.14
CA TYR A 87 7.22 8.69 4.45
C TYR A 87 7.28 7.53 3.46
N PRO A 88 7.66 6.31 3.90
CA PRO A 88 7.76 5.15 3.02
C PRO A 88 6.39 4.52 2.77
N PHE A 89 6.22 3.89 1.61
CA PHE A 89 5.05 3.06 1.28
C PHE A 89 5.44 1.88 0.40
N VAL A 90 4.64 0.81 0.47
CA VAL A 90 4.82 -0.36 -0.37
C VAL A 90 4.19 -0.12 -1.73
N VAL A 91 4.88 -0.53 -2.78
CA VAL A 91 4.41 -0.47 -4.16
C VAL A 91 3.98 -1.86 -4.60
N VAL A 92 2.73 -2.01 -5.00
CA VAL A 92 2.20 -3.21 -5.65
C VAL A 92 2.08 -2.96 -7.15
N PRO A 93 2.20 -3.98 -8.02
CA PRO A 93 2.19 -3.82 -9.48
C PRO A 93 0.77 -3.60 -10.03
N ASP A 94 0.07 -2.62 -9.48
CA ASP A 94 -1.25 -2.17 -9.92
C ASP A 94 -1.30 -0.64 -9.93
N PRO A 95 -1.53 0.02 -11.08
CA PRO A 95 -1.51 1.48 -11.19
C PRO A 95 -2.52 2.19 -10.28
N GLN A 96 -3.70 1.61 -10.05
CA GLN A 96 -4.71 2.19 -9.18
C GLN A 96 -4.29 2.11 -7.71
N ALA A 97 -3.73 0.97 -7.30
CA ALA A 97 -3.19 0.79 -5.96
C ALA A 97 -2.00 1.71 -5.69
N ILE A 98 -1.10 1.90 -6.68
CA ILE A 98 0.00 2.87 -6.57
C ILE A 98 -0.54 4.28 -6.35
N GLY A 99 -1.52 4.72 -7.15
CA GLY A 99 -2.14 6.04 -7.01
C GLY A 99 -2.75 6.26 -5.61
N SER A 100 -3.42 5.25 -5.08
CA SER A 100 -3.99 5.26 -3.73
C SER A 100 -2.89 5.32 -2.66
N ALA A 101 -1.86 4.49 -2.77
CA ALA A 101 -0.72 4.46 -1.85
C ALA A 101 0.04 5.79 -1.82
N VAL A 102 0.28 6.41 -2.98
CA VAL A 102 0.90 7.73 -3.09
C VAL A 102 0.05 8.80 -2.42
N THR A 103 -1.26 8.79 -2.65
CA THR A 103 -2.18 9.77 -2.02
C THR A 103 -2.19 9.62 -0.49
N TYR A 104 -2.20 8.40 -0.01
CA TYR A 104 -2.09 8.05 1.39
C TYR A 104 -0.75 8.55 1.98
N ALA A 105 0.37 8.18 1.38
CA ALA A 105 1.70 8.56 1.83
C ALA A 105 1.89 10.08 1.87
N ARG A 106 1.38 10.81 0.87
CA ARG A 106 1.40 12.28 0.84
C ARG A 106 0.64 12.90 2.01
N ARG A 107 -0.51 12.37 2.36
CA ARG A 107 -1.32 12.84 3.48
C ARG A 107 -0.59 12.64 4.80
N TYR A 108 -0.10 11.44 5.08
CA TYR A 108 0.61 11.13 6.32
C TYR A 108 1.98 11.80 6.43
N SER A 109 2.67 12.02 5.32
CA SER A 109 3.88 12.84 5.29
C SER A 109 3.60 14.28 5.74
N LEU A 110 2.47 14.87 5.33
CA LEU A 110 2.05 16.20 5.82
C LEU A 110 1.61 16.17 7.28
N TYR A 111 0.93 15.12 7.74
CA TYR A 111 0.60 14.98 9.16
C TYR A 111 1.85 15.03 10.03
N ALA A 112 2.85 14.20 9.69
CA ALA A 112 4.09 14.16 10.42
C ALA A 112 4.86 15.48 10.35
N ALA A 113 4.96 16.09 9.17
CA ALA A 113 5.69 17.34 8.97
C ALA A 113 5.06 18.53 9.69
N LEU A 114 3.74 18.59 9.79
CA LEU A 114 3.01 19.75 10.30
C LEU A 114 2.41 19.54 11.69
N GLY A 115 2.66 18.38 12.33
CA GLY A 115 2.06 18.05 13.61
C GLY A 115 0.52 17.94 13.56
N ILE A 116 -0.04 17.60 12.38
CA ILE A 116 -1.47 17.44 12.22
C ILE A 116 -1.91 16.13 12.88
N PHE A 117 -2.87 16.22 13.75
CA PHE A 117 -3.50 15.08 14.41
C PHE A 117 -5.02 15.20 14.24
N PRO A 118 -5.62 14.59 13.20
CA PRO A 118 -7.05 14.71 12.98
C PRO A 118 -7.86 14.03 14.09
N ASP A 119 -8.89 14.70 14.58
CA ASP A 119 -9.83 14.09 15.52
C ASP A 119 -10.51 12.87 14.86
N LYS A 120 -10.38 11.69 15.49
CA LYS A 120 -10.99 10.44 15.04
C LYS A 120 -10.51 9.95 13.67
N ASP A 121 -9.22 10.17 13.36
CA ASP A 121 -8.59 9.50 12.21
C ASP A 121 -8.44 8.00 12.54
N ASP A 122 -9.29 7.16 11.94
CA ASP A 122 -9.32 5.71 12.13
C ASP A 122 -8.65 4.96 10.98
N ASP A 123 -7.90 5.67 10.12
CA ASP A 123 -7.17 5.07 8.99
C ASP A 123 -6.16 4.00 9.43
N GLY A 124 -5.64 4.11 10.66
CA GLY A 124 -4.78 3.09 11.25
C GLY A 124 -5.49 1.75 11.49
N ALA A 125 -6.81 1.75 11.65
CA ALA A 125 -7.59 0.52 11.76
C ALA A 125 -7.73 -0.20 10.41
N ALA A 126 -7.78 0.54 9.31
CA ALA A 126 -7.75 -0.01 7.96
C ALA A 126 -6.37 -0.62 7.62
N MET A 127 -5.28 -0.04 8.15
CA MET A 127 -3.92 -0.55 7.95
C MET A 127 -3.64 -1.86 8.69
N ARG A 128 -4.35 -2.16 9.77
CA ARG A 128 -4.20 -3.44 10.46
C ARG A 128 -4.54 -4.64 9.58
N ASP A 129 -5.38 -4.45 8.56
CA ASP A 129 -5.69 -5.49 7.57
C ASP A 129 -4.56 -5.66 6.51
N TYR A 130 -3.70 -4.65 6.31
CA TYR A 130 -2.50 -4.78 5.47
C TYR A 130 -1.29 -5.33 6.22
N SER A 131 -1.22 -5.20 7.55
CA SER A 131 -0.12 -5.70 8.38
C SER A 131 -0.27 -7.17 8.75
N THR A 132 -1.44 -7.73 8.62
CA THR A 132 -1.60 -9.17 8.53
C THR A 132 -1.43 -9.49 7.04
N PRO A 133 -0.40 -10.25 6.62
CA PRO A 133 -0.42 -10.86 5.31
C PRO A 133 -1.80 -11.54 5.24
N GLN A 134 -2.68 -11.09 4.35
CA GLN A 134 -3.92 -11.83 4.13
C GLN A 134 -3.45 -13.24 3.85
N GLN A 135 -3.69 -14.15 4.79
CA GLN A 135 -3.48 -15.55 4.49
C GLN A 135 -4.31 -15.78 3.24
N PRO A 136 -3.65 -16.17 2.14
CA PRO A 136 -4.37 -16.33 0.87
C PRO A 136 -5.59 -17.19 1.16
N ARG A 137 -6.73 -16.76 0.69
CA ARG A 137 -8.01 -17.50 0.85
C ARG A 137 -7.77 -18.96 0.51
N LYS A 138 -8.24 -19.87 1.36
CA LYS A 138 -8.20 -21.29 1.01
C LYS A 138 -8.97 -21.54 -0.27
N ALA A 139 -8.46 -22.45 -1.10
CA ALA A 139 -9.14 -22.89 -2.29
C ALA A 139 -10.50 -23.50 -1.92
N THR A 140 -11.53 -23.17 -2.69
CA THR A 140 -12.84 -23.80 -2.55
C THR A 140 -12.79 -25.25 -3.02
N ALA A 141 -13.73 -26.07 -2.55
CA ALA A 141 -13.84 -27.45 -3.01
C ALA A 141 -14.03 -27.54 -4.54
N GLN A 142 -14.73 -26.57 -5.13
CA GLN A 142 -14.93 -26.48 -6.58
C GLN A 142 -13.62 -26.22 -7.32
N GLU A 143 -12.80 -25.26 -6.86
CA GLU A 143 -11.49 -24.97 -7.44
C GLU A 143 -10.55 -26.17 -7.37
N VAL A 144 -10.58 -26.94 -6.29
CA VAL A 144 -9.79 -28.17 -6.13
C VAL A 144 -10.29 -29.26 -7.10
N ASN A 145 -11.61 -29.42 -7.27
CA ASN A 145 -12.18 -30.35 -8.22
C ASN A 145 -11.83 -30.00 -9.67
N ASP A 146 -11.94 -28.71 -10.04
CA ASP A 146 -11.53 -28.23 -11.37
C ASP A 146 -10.06 -28.53 -11.66
N LEU A 147 -9.18 -28.36 -10.66
CA LEU A 147 -7.75 -28.71 -10.79
C LEU A 147 -7.53 -30.21 -10.95
N ASN A 148 -8.31 -31.05 -10.25
CA ASN A 148 -8.25 -32.49 -10.41
C ASN A 148 -8.65 -32.91 -11.84
N ASP A 149 -9.73 -32.35 -12.36
CA ASP A 149 -10.24 -32.64 -13.72
C ASP A 149 -9.19 -32.20 -14.77
N MET A 150 -8.59 -31.02 -14.60
CA MET A 150 -7.51 -30.53 -15.47
C MET A 150 -6.28 -31.45 -15.42
N ALA A 151 -5.87 -31.91 -14.24
CA ALA A 151 -4.71 -32.80 -14.07
C ALA A 151 -4.98 -34.17 -14.72
N GLN A 152 -6.18 -34.72 -14.56
CA GLN A 152 -6.60 -35.97 -15.21
C GLN A 152 -6.63 -35.85 -16.74
N ALA A 153 -7.15 -34.76 -17.27
CA ALA A 153 -7.13 -34.43 -18.69
C ALA A 153 -5.71 -34.34 -19.25
N ALA A 154 -4.74 -33.91 -18.42
CA ALA A 154 -3.32 -33.86 -18.74
C ALA A 154 -2.58 -35.23 -18.54
N GLY A 155 -3.32 -36.29 -18.24
CA GLY A 155 -2.77 -37.65 -18.09
C GLY A 155 -2.06 -37.92 -16.77
N THR A 156 -2.30 -37.13 -15.73
CA THR A 156 -1.67 -37.24 -14.42
C THR A 156 -2.66 -36.96 -13.29
N ASN A 157 -2.17 -36.76 -12.07
CA ASN A 157 -3.03 -36.41 -10.92
C ASN A 157 -2.58 -35.09 -10.29
N LEU A 158 -3.48 -34.45 -9.55
CA LEU A 158 -3.19 -33.18 -8.89
C LEU A 158 -2.02 -33.27 -7.90
N GLY A 159 -1.84 -34.41 -7.24
CA GLY A 159 -0.72 -34.63 -6.29
C GLY A 159 0.65 -34.48 -6.94
N PHE A 160 0.80 -34.87 -8.21
CA PHE A 160 2.04 -34.68 -8.97
C PHE A 160 2.39 -33.20 -9.08
N TYR A 161 1.41 -32.37 -9.47
CA TYR A 161 1.61 -30.91 -9.61
C TYR A 161 1.80 -30.22 -8.26
N VAL A 162 1.10 -30.64 -7.22
CA VAL A 162 1.26 -30.13 -5.84
C VAL A 162 2.68 -30.40 -5.33
N ASN A 163 3.22 -31.60 -5.54
CA ASN A 163 4.58 -31.94 -5.15
C ASN A 163 5.63 -31.16 -5.96
N ALA A 164 5.39 -30.97 -7.26
CA ALA A 164 6.26 -30.16 -8.10
C ALA A 164 6.30 -28.69 -7.65
N LEU A 165 5.15 -28.13 -7.29
CA LEU A 165 5.02 -26.78 -6.75
C LEU A 165 5.79 -26.63 -5.43
N ALA A 166 5.63 -27.59 -4.51
CA ALA A 166 6.34 -27.61 -3.24
C ALA A 166 7.86 -27.62 -3.42
N SER A 167 8.35 -28.41 -4.38
CA SER A 167 9.78 -28.50 -4.69
C SER A 167 10.35 -27.25 -5.34
N GLN A 168 9.56 -26.55 -6.16
CA GLN A 168 10.01 -25.39 -6.94
C GLN A 168 9.94 -24.07 -6.16
N PHE A 169 8.99 -23.94 -5.24
CA PHE A 169 8.71 -22.68 -4.53
C PHE A 169 8.92 -22.76 -3.01
N GLY A 170 9.35 -23.92 -2.47
CA GLY A 170 9.55 -24.09 -1.02
C GLY A 170 8.24 -24.03 -0.22
N HIS A 171 7.10 -24.21 -0.87
CA HIS A 171 5.78 -24.20 -0.24
C HIS A 171 5.46 -25.58 0.34
N GLU A 172 5.29 -25.67 1.66
CA GLU A 172 4.81 -26.91 2.30
C GLU A 172 3.30 -27.11 2.09
N VAL A 173 2.87 -27.39 0.88
CA VAL A 173 1.49 -27.84 0.66
C VAL A 173 1.45 -29.35 0.80
N ARG A 174 0.92 -29.83 1.90
CA ARG A 174 0.88 -31.28 2.20
C ARG A 174 -0.33 -31.99 1.64
N ARG A 175 -1.44 -31.27 1.35
CA ARG A 175 -2.70 -31.86 0.91
C ARG A 175 -3.49 -30.90 0.03
N PRO A 176 -4.28 -31.40 -0.95
CA PRO A 176 -5.10 -30.56 -1.83
C PRO A 176 -6.05 -29.58 -1.11
N GLN A 177 -6.54 -29.96 0.07
CA GLN A 177 -7.41 -29.11 0.91
C GLN A 177 -6.72 -27.96 1.61
N ASP A 178 -5.38 -27.93 1.59
CA ASP A 178 -4.56 -26.85 2.19
C ASP A 178 -4.14 -25.82 1.13
N LEU A 179 -4.52 -26.03 -0.15
CA LEU A 179 -4.27 -25.11 -1.25
C LEU A 179 -4.92 -23.73 -0.99
N THR A 180 -4.24 -22.71 -1.41
CA THR A 180 -4.74 -21.34 -1.42
C THR A 180 -5.16 -20.92 -2.83
N GLU A 181 -5.88 -19.80 -2.96
CA GLU A 181 -6.22 -19.24 -4.28
C GLU A 181 -4.99 -18.95 -5.15
N HIS A 182 -3.87 -18.59 -4.49
CA HIS A 182 -2.60 -18.39 -5.18
C HIS A 182 -2.03 -19.69 -5.73
N ASP A 183 -2.11 -20.78 -4.96
CA ASP A 183 -1.70 -22.12 -5.40
C ASP A 183 -2.57 -22.61 -6.55
N VAL A 184 -3.88 -22.35 -6.50
CA VAL A 184 -4.81 -22.67 -7.60
C VAL A 184 -4.37 -21.99 -8.91
N MET A 185 -4.01 -20.72 -8.85
CA MET A 185 -3.53 -19.96 -10.02
C MET A 185 -2.24 -20.57 -10.59
N LEU A 186 -1.28 -20.87 -9.73
CA LEU A 186 0.01 -21.47 -10.14
C LEU A 186 -0.17 -22.87 -10.70
N LEU A 187 -1.03 -23.70 -10.08
CA LEU A 187 -1.32 -25.06 -10.53
C LEU A 187 -2.04 -25.05 -11.87
N ARG A 188 -3.04 -24.18 -12.09
CA ARG A 188 -3.69 -24.03 -13.41
C ARG A 188 -2.67 -23.72 -14.50
N GLN A 189 -1.74 -22.82 -14.22
CA GLN A 189 -0.70 -22.45 -15.17
C GLN A 189 0.28 -23.60 -15.45
N ALA A 190 0.65 -24.36 -14.42
CA ALA A 190 1.56 -25.50 -14.54
C ALA A 190 0.91 -26.65 -15.34
N ILE A 191 -0.34 -26.98 -15.04
CA ILE A 191 -1.10 -28.03 -15.74
C ILE A 191 -1.28 -27.68 -17.23
N SER A 192 -1.67 -26.41 -17.52
CA SER A 192 -1.84 -25.95 -18.90
C SER A 192 -0.55 -25.98 -19.72
N LYS A 193 0.62 -25.77 -19.10
CA LYS A 193 1.93 -25.87 -19.76
C LYS A 193 2.41 -27.32 -19.92
N GLY A 194 2.03 -28.21 -19.01
CA GLY A 194 2.45 -29.61 -19.00
C GLY A 194 1.65 -30.49 -19.96
N GLY A 195 0.43 -30.10 -20.33
CA GLY A 195 -0.44 -30.84 -21.26
C GLY A 195 -0.09 -30.71 -22.75
N ASN A 196 0.96 -29.96 -23.09
CA ASN A 196 1.43 -29.76 -24.47
C ASN A 196 2.74 -30.55 -24.80
N LYS A 197 2.93 -31.72 -24.20
CA LYS A 197 4.01 -32.62 -24.59
C LYS A 197 3.47 -33.98 -25.03
#